data_2ee29e46653d99c6f54781d76d326808
#
_entry.id   2ee29e46653d99c6f54781d76d326808
#
_cell.length_a   1.000
_cell.length_b   1.000
_cell.length_c   1.000
_cell.angle_alpha   90.00
_cell.angle_beta   90.00
_cell.angle_gamma   90.00
#
_symmetry.space_group_name_H-M   'P 1'
#
loop_
_entity.id
_entity.type
_entity.pdbx_description
1 polymer ?
#
loop_
_entity_poly.entity_id
_entity_poly.type
_entity_poly.pdbx_seq_one_letter_code
_entity_poly.pdbx_strand_id
1 'polypeptide(L)'
;KLDFGKANLVVAVPNFWIDVYSMADLEEICNLHRLKTTRRLRVATKYTNLTNNFFSKCGVLDYRTVMSHGSTESAPFNGFSEIITDITSSGETLKANNLRVLDDGIILKSSANIFKSNIAEWNSSSEKLCNEFIDILT
;
A
#
# COMPACT_ATOMS: atom_id res chain seq x y z
N LYS A 1 -1.18 19.62 7.04
CA LYS A 1 -1.96 18.44 6.67
C LYS A 1 -3.30 18.92 6.12
N LEU A 2 -3.68 18.39 4.97
CA LEU A 2 -4.95 18.74 4.33
C LEU A 2 -5.99 17.63 4.57
N ASP A 3 -7.28 17.97 4.50
CA ASP A 3 -8.36 17.01 4.72
C ASP A 3 -8.75 16.21 3.46
N PHE A 4 -8.03 16.40 2.36
CA PHE A 4 -8.23 15.67 1.11
C PHE A 4 -6.99 14.86 0.69
N GLY A 5 -7.11 14.12 -0.41
CA GLY A 5 -6.03 13.26 -0.92
C GLY A 5 -5.70 12.12 0.03
N LYS A 6 -6.70 11.62 0.78
CA LYS A 6 -6.52 10.46 1.66
C LYS A 6 -6.31 9.22 0.82
N ALA A 7 -5.25 8.47 1.12
CA ALA A 7 -4.95 7.20 0.51
C ALA A 7 -4.22 6.30 1.50
N ASN A 8 -4.43 5.00 1.40
CA ASN A 8 -3.79 4.02 2.26
C ASN A 8 -2.94 3.09 1.42
N LEU A 9 -1.74 2.77 1.90
CA LEU A 9 -0.99 1.62 1.40
C LEU A 9 -1.52 0.39 2.13
N VAL A 10 -1.98 -0.62 1.40
CA VAL A 10 -2.69 -1.77 1.95
C VAL A 10 -2.14 -3.08 1.42
N VAL A 11 -2.39 -4.17 2.17
CA VAL A 11 -2.22 -5.54 1.71
C VAL A 11 -3.55 -6.01 1.13
N ALA A 12 -3.56 -6.45 -0.12
CA ALA A 12 -4.75 -6.96 -0.78
C ALA A 12 -4.53 -8.37 -1.33
N VAL A 13 -5.54 -9.21 -1.11
CA VAL A 13 -5.57 -10.62 -1.49
C VAL A 13 -6.72 -10.89 -2.46
N PRO A 14 -6.66 -11.97 -3.26
CA PRO A 14 -7.77 -12.36 -4.13
C PRO A 14 -9.06 -12.63 -3.33
N ASN A 15 -10.20 -12.19 -3.86
CA ASN A 15 -11.51 -12.39 -3.23
C ASN A 15 -11.87 -13.87 -3.00
N PHE A 16 -11.36 -14.78 -3.84
CA PHE A 16 -11.63 -16.21 -3.71
C PHE A 16 -10.82 -16.89 -2.58
N TRP A 17 -9.92 -16.17 -1.91
CA TRP A 17 -9.27 -16.63 -0.68
C TRP A 17 -10.21 -16.40 0.51
N ILE A 18 -11.27 -17.20 0.60
CA ILE A 18 -12.41 -16.96 1.49
C ILE A 18 -12.07 -17.02 2.98
N ASP A 19 -11.02 -17.73 3.37
CA ASP A 19 -10.62 -17.93 4.78
C ASP A 19 -9.43 -17.05 5.20
N VAL A 20 -9.05 -16.05 4.39
CA VAL A 20 -7.89 -15.19 4.66
C VAL A 20 -8.34 -13.77 4.93
N TYR A 21 -8.45 -13.36 6.17
CA TYR A 21 -8.93 -12.04 6.59
C TYR A 21 -7.86 -11.18 7.25
N SER A 22 -6.85 -11.79 7.86
CA SER A 22 -5.81 -11.11 8.64
C SER A 22 -4.40 -11.41 8.14
N MET A 23 -3.44 -10.65 8.64
CA MET A 23 -2.02 -10.92 8.39
C MET A 23 -1.57 -12.26 9.01
N ALA A 24 -2.21 -12.70 10.10
CA ALA A 24 -1.95 -14.02 10.67
C ALA A 24 -2.41 -15.15 9.73
N ASP A 25 -3.59 -15.03 9.13
CA ASP A 25 -4.05 -15.98 8.11
C ASP A 25 -3.11 -15.99 6.90
N LEU A 26 -2.61 -14.81 6.50
CA LEU A 26 -1.66 -14.69 5.40
C LEU A 26 -0.34 -15.42 5.72
N GLU A 27 0.13 -15.36 6.94
CA GLU A 27 1.33 -16.11 7.37
C GLU A 27 1.14 -17.62 7.18
N GLU A 28 0.00 -18.16 7.58
CA GLU A 28 -0.33 -19.56 7.35
C GLU A 28 -0.37 -19.92 5.87
N ILE A 29 -0.97 -19.07 5.04
CA ILE A 29 -1.01 -19.25 3.58
C ILE A 29 0.39 -19.22 2.98
N CYS A 30 1.28 -18.34 3.43
CA CYS A 30 2.67 -18.29 2.98
C CYS A 30 3.38 -19.62 3.24
N ASN A 31 3.21 -20.17 4.44
CA ASN A 31 3.79 -21.45 4.84
C ASN A 31 3.22 -22.62 4.01
N LEU A 32 1.89 -22.67 3.84
CA LEU A 32 1.23 -23.68 3.00
C LEU A 32 1.67 -23.59 1.53
N HIS A 33 1.78 -22.38 0.99
CA HIS A 33 2.26 -22.14 -0.36
C HIS A 33 3.68 -22.69 -0.54
N ARG A 34 4.55 -22.41 0.42
CA ARG A 34 5.93 -22.93 0.46
C ARG A 34 5.97 -24.45 0.46
N LEU A 35 5.16 -25.09 1.29
CA LEU A 35 5.08 -26.55 1.39
C LEU A 35 4.58 -27.20 0.09
N LYS A 36 3.58 -26.58 -0.56
CA LYS A 36 2.97 -27.14 -1.79
C LYS A 36 3.81 -26.90 -3.05
N THR A 37 4.45 -25.73 -3.15
CA THR A 37 5.10 -25.29 -4.39
C THR A 37 6.63 -25.26 -4.30
N THR A 38 7.21 -25.45 -3.12
CA THR A 38 8.63 -25.24 -2.80
C THR A 38 9.13 -23.81 -3.06
N ARG A 39 8.21 -22.88 -3.34
CA ARG A 39 8.51 -21.46 -3.64
C ARG A 39 7.86 -20.55 -2.63
N ARG A 40 8.49 -19.40 -2.38
CA ARG A 40 7.91 -18.34 -1.56
C ARG A 40 6.75 -17.67 -2.29
N LEU A 41 5.70 -17.33 -1.54
CA LEU A 41 4.58 -16.55 -2.02
C LEU A 41 5.08 -15.19 -2.54
N ARG A 42 4.57 -14.73 -3.69
CA ARG A 42 4.99 -13.49 -4.32
C ARG A 42 4.04 -12.36 -3.95
N VAL A 43 4.61 -11.23 -3.59
CA VAL A 43 3.90 -9.98 -3.27
C VAL A 43 4.32 -8.93 -4.29
N ALA A 44 3.43 -8.56 -5.21
CA ALA A 44 3.72 -7.45 -6.13
C ALA A 44 3.56 -6.11 -5.43
N THR A 45 4.54 -5.24 -5.57
CA THR A 45 4.54 -3.93 -4.92
C THR A 45 5.48 -2.93 -5.61
N LYS A 46 5.17 -1.65 -5.49
CA LYS A 46 6.08 -0.52 -5.75
C LYS A 46 6.78 -0.03 -4.47
N TYR A 47 6.37 -0.53 -3.30
CA TYR A 47 6.75 -0.02 -1.97
C TYR A 47 7.45 -1.11 -1.15
N THR A 48 8.51 -1.67 -1.71
CA THR A 48 9.21 -2.85 -1.15
C THR A 48 9.64 -2.65 0.30
N ASN A 49 10.24 -1.51 0.65
CA ASN A 49 10.72 -1.26 2.01
C ASN A 49 9.58 -1.18 3.03
N LEU A 50 8.50 -0.45 2.71
CA LEU A 50 7.33 -0.34 3.59
C LEU A 50 6.64 -1.68 3.76
N THR A 51 6.50 -2.44 2.67
CA THR A 51 5.92 -3.79 2.68
C THR A 51 6.74 -4.72 3.57
N ASN A 52 8.05 -4.80 3.36
CA ASN A 52 8.92 -5.68 4.13
C ASN A 52 8.92 -5.34 5.63
N ASN A 53 8.98 -4.06 5.98
CA ASN A 53 8.91 -3.62 7.37
C ASN A 53 7.58 -3.99 8.04
N PHE A 54 6.47 -3.84 7.33
CA PHE A 54 5.15 -4.18 7.84
C PHE A 54 4.99 -5.69 8.01
N PHE A 55 5.32 -6.47 6.99
CA PHE A 55 5.23 -7.93 7.02
C PHE A 55 6.09 -8.53 8.15
N SER A 56 7.32 -8.02 8.33
CA SER A 56 8.18 -8.42 9.42
C SER A 56 7.57 -8.14 10.79
N LYS A 57 6.93 -6.99 10.98
CA LYS A 57 6.22 -6.65 12.23
C LYS A 57 5.02 -7.56 12.49
N CYS A 58 4.36 -8.04 11.44
CA CYS A 58 3.25 -8.99 11.55
C CYS A 58 3.69 -10.45 11.63
N GLY A 59 5.00 -10.74 11.59
CA GLY A 59 5.54 -12.09 11.66
C GLY A 59 5.44 -12.89 10.35
N VAL A 60 5.05 -12.24 9.24
CA VAL A 60 5.00 -12.87 7.90
C VAL A 60 6.38 -12.84 7.28
N LEU A 61 7.03 -13.98 7.09
CA LEU A 61 8.42 -14.06 6.66
C LEU A 61 8.63 -14.88 5.38
N ASP A 62 7.76 -15.85 5.08
CA ASP A 62 7.97 -16.78 3.96
C ASP A 62 7.32 -16.30 2.65
N TYR A 63 7.69 -15.09 2.25
CA TYR A 63 7.29 -14.45 1.01
C TYR A 63 8.51 -13.86 0.28
N ARG A 64 8.29 -13.37 -0.93
CA ARG A 64 9.22 -12.50 -1.65
C ARG A 64 8.48 -11.37 -2.35
N THR A 65 9.06 -10.20 -2.38
CA THR A 65 8.53 -9.06 -3.14
C THR A 65 8.92 -9.18 -4.61
N VAL A 66 8.00 -8.75 -5.47
CA VAL A 66 8.20 -8.60 -6.92
C VAL A 66 7.89 -7.15 -7.26
N MET A 67 8.86 -6.47 -7.88
CA MET A 67 8.68 -5.08 -8.29
C MET A 67 7.61 -4.97 -9.38
N SER A 68 6.60 -4.16 -9.13
CA SER A 68 5.56 -3.85 -10.12
C SER A 68 5.92 -2.57 -10.86
N HIS A 69 5.96 -2.63 -12.19
CA HIS A 69 6.25 -1.50 -13.08
C HIS A 69 5.00 -0.90 -13.76
N GLY A 70 3.84 -1.50 -13.54
CA GLY A 70 2.57 -1.08 -14.16
C GLY A 70 1.42 -1.13 -13.17
N SER A 71 0.27 -1.60 -13.62
CA SER A 71 -0.92 -1.87 -12.81
C SER A 71 -0.67 -2.98 -11.81
N THR A 72 -0.36 -2.63 -10.57
CA THR A 72 -0.06 -3.61 -9.51
C THR A 72 -1.27 -4.48 -9.22
N GLU A 73 -2.47 -3.92 -9.26
CA GLU A 73 -3.76 -4.59 -9.02
C GLU A 73 -4.03 -5.75 -10.00
N SER A 74 -3.45 -5.72 -11.19
CA SER A 74 -3.61 -6.80 -12.19
C SER A 74 -2.61 -7.95 -12.02
N ALA A 75 -1.60 -7.80 -11.17
CA ALA A 75 -0.53 -8.77 -11.03
C ALA A 75 -0.99 -10.18 -10.64
N PRO A 76 -1.96 -10.38 -9.73
CA PRO A 76 -2.47 -11.71 -9.41
C PRO A 76 -3.21 -12.36 -10.60
N PHE A 77 -4.01 -11.59 -11.33
CA PHE A 77 -4.71 -12.09 -12.51
C PHE A 77 -3.74 -12.54 -13.60
N ASN A 78 -2.66 -11.80 -13.80
CA ASN A 78 -1.65 -12.10 -14.80
C ASN A 78 -0.61 -13.16 -14.36
N GLY A 79 -0.74 -13.72 -13.16
CA GLY A 79 0.17 -14.72 -12.65
C GLY A 79 1.55 -14.20 -12.23
N PHE A 80 1.71 -12.87 -12.08
CA PHE A 80 2.95 -12.25 -11.62
C PHE A 80 3.18 -12.40 -10.11
N SER A 81 2.10 -12.43 -9.35
CA SER A 81 2.14 -12.60 -7.89
C SER A 81 0.87 -13.28 -7.40
N GLU A 82 0.88 -13.71 -6.15
CA GLU A 82 -0.31 -14.24 -5.49
C GLU A 82 -1.12 -13.14 -4.82
N ILE A 83 -0.44 -12.13 -4.26
CA ILE A 83 -1.05 -10.98 -3.59
C ILE A 83 -0.33 -9.69 -3.95
N ILE A 84 -0.86 -8.56 -3.50
CA ILE A 84 -0.27 -7.25 -3.74
C ILE A 84 -0.18 -6.40 -2.47
N THR A 85 0.69 -5.38 -2.50
CA THR A 85 0.55 -4.17 -1.69
C THR A 85 0.52 -2.96 -2.59
N ASP A 86 -0.51 -2.14 -2.47
CA ASP A 86 -0.69 -0.97 -3.32
C ASP A 86 -1.47 0.14 -2.60
N ILE A 87 -1.42 1.34 -3.17
CA ILE A 87 -2.17 2.50 -2.66
C ILE A 87 -3.61 2.42 -3.13
N THR A 88 -4.54 2.66 -2.22
CA THR A 88 -5.97 2.78 -2.52
C THR A 88 -6.61 3.92 -1.75
N SER A 89 -7.56 4.60 -2.35
CA SER A 89 -8.42 5.61 -1.70
C SER A 89 -9.78 5.02 -1.34
N SER A 90 -10.53 4.58 -2.35
CA SER A 90 -11.89 4.02 -2.21
C SER A 90 -11.94 2.49 -2.20
N GLY A 91 -10.89 1.82 -2.67
CA GLY A 91 -10.87 0.37 -2.87
C GLY A 91 -11.56 -0.11 -4.15
N GLU A 92 -12.12 0.79 -4.96
CA GLU A 92 -12.86 0.41 -6.18
C GLU A 92 -11.99 -0.31 -7.21
N THR A 93 -10.76 0.17 -7.42
CA THR A 93 -9.81 -0.46 -8.35
C THR A 93 -9.44 -1.87 -7.89
N LEU A 94 -9.28 -2.08 -6.59
CA LEU A 94 -9.03 -3.42 -6.03
C LEU A 94 -10.23 -4.34 -6.27
N LYS A 95 -11.44 -3.87 -5.98
CA LYS A 95 -12.69 -4.60 -6.25
C LYS A 95 -12.84 -4.99 -7.71
N ALA A 96 -12.58 -4.05 -8.63
CA ALA A 96 -12.65 -4.29 -10.07
C ALA A 96 -11.66 -5.37 -10.55
N ASN A 97 -10.58 -5.60 -9.80
CA ASN A 97 -9.59 -6.65 -10.05
C ASN A 97 -9.78 -7.90 -9.16
N ASN A 98 -10.96 -8.07 -8.56
CA ASN A 98 -11.29 -9.19 -7.68
C ASN A 98 -10.34 -9.32 -6.47
N LEU A 99 -9.91 -8.20 -5.92
CA LEU A 99 -9.08 -8.11 -4.74
C LEU A 99 -9.85 -7.49 -3.57
N ARG A 100 -9.46 -7.84 -2.36
CA ARG A 100 -9.92 -7.20 -1.13
C ARG A 100 -8.77 -6.94 -0.17
N VAL A 101 -8.93 -5.92 0.64
CA VAL A 101 -7.95 -5.55 1.68
C VAL A 101 -8.11 -6.47 2.88
N LEU A 102 -7.00 -6.89 3.50
CA LEU A 102 -7.02 -7.59 4.79
C LEU A 102 -7.45 -6.63 5.91
N ASP A 103 -8.19 -7.13 6.89
CA ASP A 103 -8.79 -6.32 7.98
C ASP A 103 -7.72 -5.54 8.77
N ASP A 104 -6.56 -6.15 9.01
CA ASP A 104 -5.39 -5.55 9.65
C ASP A 104 -4.26 -5.20 8.67
N GLY A 105 -4.55 -5.20 7.35
CA GLY A 105 -3.57 -5.04 6.28
C GLY A 105 -3.29 -3.58 5.88
N ILE A 106 -3.54 -2.59 6.73
CA ILE A 106 -3.21 -1.19 6.44
C ILE A 106 -1.76 -0.93 6.85
N ILE A 107 -0.88 -0.80 5.86
CA ILE A 107 0.56 -0.54 6.05
C ILE A 107 0.81 0.91 6.44
N LEU A 108 0.17 1.85 5.74
CA LEU A 108 0.35 3.29 5.92
C LEU A 108 -0.92 4.04 5.55
N LYS A 109 -1.31 4.99 6.41
CA LYS A 109 -2.35 5.98 6.10
C LYS A 109 -1.69 7.28 5.68
N SER A 110 -2.04 7.80 4.50
CA SER A 110 -1.51 9.05 3.98
C SER A 110 -2.61 10.05 3.67
N SER A 111 -2.23 11.31 3.59
CA SER A 111 -3.08 12.42 3.14
C SER A 111 -2.21 13.46 2.47
N ALA A 112 -2.81 14.37 1.70
CA ALA A 112 -2.10 15.51 1.15
C ALA A 112 -1.52 16.40 2.26
N ASN A 113 -0.32 16.92 2.03
CA ASN A 113 0.34 17.84 2.94
C ASN A 113 1.02 18.95 2.13
N ILE A 114 1.03 20.14 2.69
CA ILE A 114 1.82 21.26 2.19
C ILE A 114 3.11 21.33 3.01
N PHE A 115 4.23 21.44 2.34
CA PHE A 115 5.53 21.66 2.94
C PHE A 115 6.04 23.04 2.53
N LYS A 116 6.36 23.88 3.51
CA LYS A 116 7.04 25.17 3.32
C LYS A 116 8.51 24.98 3.69
N SER A 117 9.43 25.42 2.84
CA SER A 117 10.86 25.36 3.14
C SER A 117 11.20 26.32 4.28
N ASN A 118 11.89 25.83 5.30
CA ASN A 118 12.39 26.63 6.42
C ASN A 118 13.74 27.28 6.15
N ILE A 119 14.43 26.85 5.08
CA ILE A 119 15.78 27.33 4.72
C ILE A 119 15.74 28.25 3.47
N ALA A 120 14.62 28.33 2.78
CA ALA A 120 14.47 29.26 1.65
C ALA A 120 14.31 30.69 2.15
N GLU A 121 14.99 31.63 1.50
CA GLU A 121 14.79 33.06 1.73
C GLU A 121 13.46 33.50 1.10
N TRP A 122 12.48 33.75 1.94
CA TRP A 122 11.15 34.24 1.55
C TRP A 122 11.13 35.76 1.63
N ASN A 123 10.90 36.43 0.51
CA ASN A 123 10.56 37.87 0.56
C ASN A 123 9.12 38.08 1.05
N SER A 124 8.80 39.27 1.53
CA SER A 124 7.50 39.60 2.11
C SER A 124 6.31 39.35 1.16
N SER A 125 6.48 39.52 -0.14
CA SER A 125 5.46 39.26 -1.14
C SER A 125 5.20 37.77 -1.32
N SER A 126 6.28 36.96 -1.44
CA SER A 126 6.18 35.49 -1.56
C SER A 126 5.63 34.85 -0.31
N GLU A 127 5.98 35.37 0.86
CA GLU A 127 5.47 34.89 2.13
C GLU A 127 3.97 35.15 2.28
N LYS A 128 3.51 36.31 1.90
CA LYS A 128 2.09 36.67 1.88
C LYS A 128 1.29 35.76 0.96
N LEU A 129 1.76 35.55 -0.28
CA LEU A 129 1.12 34.64 -1.24
C LEU A 129 1.09 33.18 -0.73
N CYS A 130 2.16 32.72 -0.10
CA CYS A 130 2.21 31.38 0.48
C CYS A 130 1.17 31.20 1.59
N ASN A 131 1.01 32.20 2.46
CA ASN A 131 0.02 32.15 3.54
C ASN A 131 -1.41 32.21 2.99
N GLU A 132 -1.71 33.09 2.02
CA GLU A 132 -3.00 33.11 1.33
C GLU A 132 -3.33 31.77 0.67
N PHE A 133 -2.34 31.12 0.03
CA PHE A 133 -2.52 29.79 -0.56
C PHE A 133 -2.82 28.72 0.48
N ILE A 134 -2.15 28.75 1.62
CA ILE A 134 -2.40 27.82 2.74
C ILE A 134 -3.83 28.02 3.28
N ASP A 135 -4.25 29.29 3.47
CA ASP A 135 -5.58 29.63 4.01
C ASP A 135 -6.73 29.17 3.08
N ILE A 136 -6.51 29.19 1.78
CA ILE A 136 -7.50 28.70 0.78
C ILE A 136 -7.64 27.16 0.86
N LEU A 137 -6.57 26.45 1.22
CA LEU A 137 -6.53 24.98 1.21
C LEU A 137 -6.82 24.33 2.56
N THR A 138 -6.86 25.09 3.61
CA THR A 138 -7.12 24.64 4.99
C THR A 138 -8.43 25.14 5.53
#